data_e663da48925f2580b16f398c0af51ec5
#
_entry.id   e663da48925f2580b16f398c0af51ec5
#
_cell.length_a   1.000
_cell.length_b   1.000
_cell.length_c   1.000
_cell.angle_alpha   90.00
_cell.angle_beta   90.00
_cell.angle_gamma   90.00
#
_symmetry.space_group_name_H-M   'P 1'
#
loop_
_entity.id
_entity.type
_entity.pdbx_description
1 polymer ?
#
loop_
_entity_poly.entity_id
_entity_poly.type
_entity_poly.pdbx_seq_one_letter_code
_entity_poly.pdbx_strand_id
1 'polypeptide(L)'
;MLSDPCEPLIKQGYQFFSKTSTAALKPCMWCKRALAGGEMCYKHQFYGIDSHRCVQMTPTLRCNQRCRFCWRSFEHEPHEEEECLPETILAGIHKFQKKALAGYNAVLDNTVTESCWQEALDPRHVAISLSGEPTLYSRLPELINLFTSNGYTTFLVSNGTCPDMLKKCHPFQMYVSLDAPDRETYMAVCRPDGDYWDRVQESLRLLTSRRSAIRITLVKGLNDFAPERYAAILQDAGASFVEIKGYMYLGYSRNRLARENMPEHAEVRSFAEKIAAACDYRFKDENQLSRVV
;
A
#
# COMPACT_ATOMS: atom_id res chain seq x y z
N MET A 1 17.64 14.96 -26.54
CA MET A 1 16.47 14.11 -26.29
C MET A 1 16.10 14.34 -24.82
N LEU A 2 14.95 14.91 -24.55
CA LEU A 2 14.44 14.99 -23.19
C LEU A 2 14.21 13.53 -22.76
N SER A 3 14.80 13.12 -21.63
CA SER A 3 14.61 11.77 -21.09
C SER A 3 13.13 11.56 -20.78
N ASP A 4 12.57 10.42 -21.17
CA ASP A 4 11.21 10.02 -20.79
C ASP A 4 11.06 10.17 -19.27
N PRO A 5 10.12 10.98 -18.76
CA PRO A 5 9.94 11.18 -17.32
C PRO A 5 9.66 9.88 -16.54
N CYS A 6 9.25 8.83 -17.25
CA CYS A 6 9.06 7.49 -16.66
C CYS A 6 10.36 6.65 -16.61
N GLU A 7 11.43 7.03 -17.29
CA GLU A 7 12.67 6.23 -17.36
C GLU A 7 13.26 5.88 -15.97
N PRO A 8 13.34 6.80 -14.99
CA PRO A 8 13.83 6.47 -13.66
C PRO A 8 12.98 5.41 -12.95
N LEU A 9 11.67 5.41 -13.17
CA LEU A 9 10.75 4.43 -12.59
C LEU A 9 10.86 3.08 -13.31
N ILE A 10 11.01 3.08 -14.62
CA ILE A 10 11.25 1.86 -15.42
C ILE A 10 12.55 1.17 -14.93
N LYS A 11 13.62 1.93 -14.69
CA LYS A 11 14.87 1.40 -14.11
C LYS A 11 14.67 0.82 -12.69
N GLN A 12 13.69 1.31 -11.94
CA GLN A 12 13.28 0.76 -10.65
C GLN A 12 12.37 -0.47 -10.77
N GLY A 13 12.02 -0.92 -11.98
CA GLY A 13 11.21 -2.10 -12.24
C GLY A 13 9.71 -1.86 -12.37
N TYR A 14 9.27 -0.61 -12.55
CA TYR A 14 7.89 -0.31 -12.90
C TYR A 14 7.58 -0.79 -14.31
N GLN A 15 6.41 -1.37 -14.51
CA GLN A 15 5.85 -1.72 -15.80
C GLN A 15 4.57 -0.90 -15.99
N PHE A 16 4.61 0.05 -16.92
CA PHE A 16 3.47 0.92 -17.23
C PHE A 16 2.49 0.23 -18.17
N PHE A 17 1.18 0.40 -17.94
CA PHE A 17 0.14 -0.19 -18.76
C PHE A 17 -0.07 0.57 -20.09
N SER A 18 0.25 1.86 -20.13
CA SER A 18 0.16 2.73 -21.29
C SER A 18 1.34 3.70 -21.33
N LYS A 19 1.52 4.40 -22.47
CA LYS A 19 2.57 5.42 -22.62
C LYS A 19 2.11 6.81 -22.16
N THR A 20 0.80 7.04 -22.09
CA THR A 20 0.17 8.33 -21.78
C THR A 20 -0.33 8.42 -20.35
N SER A 21 -0.37 7.28 -19.63
CA SER A 21 -0.83 7.21 -18.23
C SER A 21 0.26 6.76 -17.29
N THR A 22 0.06 7.04 -16.00
CA THR A 22 0.96 6.62 -14.93
C THR A 22 0.52 5.32 -14.24
N ALA A 23 -0.50 4.65 -14.77
CA ALA A 23 -0.91 3.33 -14.27
C ALA A 23 0.20 2.30 -14.47
N ALA A 24 0.60 1.63 -13.40
CA ALA A 24 1.74 0.73 -13.43
C ALA A 24 1.64 -0.41 -12.40
N LEU A 25 2.38 -1.48 -12.65
CA LEU A 25 2.67 -2.50 -11.64
C LEU A 25 4.18 -2.62 -11.38
N LYS A 26 4.51 -3.17 -10.21
CA LYS A 26 5.87 -3.53 -9.83
C LYS A 26 5.82 -4.65 -8.80
N PRO A 27 6.51 -5.79 -9.00
CA PRO A 27 6.56 -6.85 -8.00
C PRO A 27 7.14 -6.34 -6.68
N CYS A 28 6.44 -6.57 -5.59
CA CYS A 28 6.93 -6.22 -4.26
C CYS A 28 8.05 -7.19 -3.82
N MET A 29 8.82 -6.79 -2.82
CA MET A 29 9.91 -7.62 -2.27
C MET A 29 9.41 -8.99 -1.79
N TRP A 30 8.21 -9.06 -1.20
CA TRP A 30 7.65 -10.30 -0.67
C TRP A 30 7.18 -11.26 -1.76
N CYS A 31 6.65 -10.75 -2.88
CA CYS A 31 6.37 -11.57 -4.05
C CYS A 31 7.66 -12.24 -4.56
N LYS A 32 8.74 -11.46 -4.64
CA LYS A 32 10.06 -11.96 -5.07
C LYS A 32 10.66 -12.97 -4.11
N ARG A 33 10.56 -12.75 -2.79
CA ARG A 33 11.02 -13.69 -1.76
C ARG A 33 10.22 -15.00 -1.79
N ALA A 34 8.90 -14.90 -1.85
CA ALA A 34 8.03 -16.08 -1.94
C ALA A 34 8.32 -16.92 -3.18
N LEU A 35 8.60 -16.28 -4.33
CA LEU A 35 9.05 -16.97 -5.54
C LEU A 35 10.37 -17.73 -5.33
N ALA A 36 11.30 -17.13 -4.61
CA ALA A 36 12.58 -17.74 -4.29
C ALA A 36 12.53 -18.78 -3.13
N GLY A 37 11.34 -19.27 -2.77
CA GLY A 37 11.17 -20.24 -1.68
C GLY A 37 11.38 -19.66 -0.27
N GLY A 38 11.44 -18.31 -0.15
CA GLY A 38 11.57 -17.61 1.12
C GLY A 38 10.22 -17.27 1.75
N GLU A 39 10.28 -16.40 2.78
CA GLU A 39 9.10 -16.07 3.56
C GLU A 39 8.07 -15.29 2.75
N MET A 40 6.81 -15.55 3.03
CA MET A 40 5.67 -14.81 2.50
C MET A 40 5.45 -13.51 3.28
N CYS A 41 4.67 -12.58 2.73
CA CYS A 41 4.38 -11.32 3.39
C CYS A 41 3.41 -11.52 4.57
N TYR A 42 3.36 -10.54 5.47
CA TYR A 42 2.42 -10.55 6.60
C TYR A 42 0.95 -10.73 6.17
N LYS A 43 0.57 -10.29 4.95
CA LYS A 43 -0.80 -10.51 4.43
C LYS A 43 -1.11 -11.99 4.16
N HIS A 44 -0.11 -12.82 3.89
CA HIS A 44 -0.28 -14.28 3.87
C HIS A 44 -0.66 -14.78 5.26
N GLN A 45 0.12 -14.41 6.27
CA GLN A 45 -0.11 -14.80 7.66
C GLN A 45 -1.45 -14.28 8.20
N PHE A 46 -1.79 -13.01 7.95
CA PHE A 46 -2.96 -12.36 8.52
C PHE A 46 -4.25 -12.63 7.73
N TYR A 47 -4.17 -12.79 6.41
CA TYR A 47 -5.33 -12.83 5.52
C TYR A 47 -5.35 -14.00 4.53
N GLY A 48 -4.36 -14.89 4.59
CA GLY A 48 -4.32 -16.12 3.79
C GLY A 48 -4.06 -15.90 2.29
N ILE A 49 -3.38 -14.81 1.90
CA ILE A 49 -3.06 -14.58 0.48
C ILE A 49 -1.73 -15.22 0.08
N ASP A 50 -1.63 -15.69 -1.15
CA ASP A 50 -0.39 -16.21 -1.72
C ASP A 50 0.46 -15.07 -2.25
N SER A 51 1.61 -14.80 -1.60
CA SER A 51 2.45 -13.64 -1.89
C SER A 51 3.01 -13.65 -3.30
N HIS A 52 3.34 -14.83 -3.84
CA HIS A 52 3.83 -15.00 -5.23
C HIS A 52 2.75 -14.77 -6.28
N ARG A 53 1.46 -14.89 -5.93
CA ARG A 53 0.29 -14.63 -6.78
C ARG A 53 -0.27 -13.22 -6.62
N CYS A 54 0.46 -12.31 -5.93
CA CYS A 54 0.00 -10.96 -5.66
C CYS A 54 0.62 -9.96 -6.65
N VAL A 55 -0.23 -9.22 -7.35
CA VAL A 55 0.16 -8.08 -8.17
C VAL A 55 0.07 -6.82 -7.32
N GLN A 56 1.18 -6.12 -7.14
CA GLN A 56 1.18 -4.78 -6.58
C GLN A 56 1.12 -3.75 -7.71
N MET A 57 0.09 -2.92 -7.73
CA MET A 57 -0.16 -1.95 -8.79
C MET A 57 -0.69 -0.62 -8.27
N THR A 58 -0.70 0.36 -9.15
CA THR A 58 -1.38 1.64 -8.98
C THR A 58 -2.09 2.03 -10.28
N PRO A 59 -3.30 2.62 -10.22
CA PRO A 59 -3.95 3.18 -11.42
C PRO A 59 -3.44 4.58 -11.77
N THR A 60 -2.80 5.29 -10.83
CA THR A 60 -2.18 6.60 -11.02
C THR A 60 -1.04 6.82 -10.03
N LEU A 61 0.00 7.53 -10.43
CA LEU A 61 1.07 7.98 -9.54
C LEU A 61 0.77 9.31 -8.86
N ARG A 62 -0.29 10.01 -9.25
CA ARG A 62 -0.71 11.25 -8.58
C ARG A 62 -1.00 11.00 -7.11
N CYS A 63 -0.62 11.93 -6.27
CA CYS A 63 -0.91 11.90 -4.83
C CYS A 63 -0.98 13.33 -4.31
N ASN A 64 -2.00 13.60 -3.52
CA ASN A 64 -2.19 14.90 -2.86
C ASN A 64 -1.48 14.99 -1.49
N GLN A 65 -0.58 14.03 -1.20
CA GLN A 65 0.29 14.07 -0.01
C GLN A 65 1.75 13.86 -0.39
N ARG A 66 2.65 14.43 0.41
CA ARG A 66 4.11 14.29 0.31
C ARG A 66 4.70 13.81 1.63
N CYS A 67 4.17 12.66 2.12
CA CYS A 67 4.51 12.09 3.42
C CYS A 67 6.02 11.93 3.58
N ARG A 68 6.56 12.34 4.72
CA ARG A 68 8.00 12.29 5.00
C ARG A 68 8.57 10.88 4.91
N PHE A 69 7.78 9.89 5.28
CA PHE A 69 8.15 8.47 5.26
C PHE A 69 7.93 7.78 3.91
N CYS A 70 7.32 8.44 2.92
CA CYS A 70 7.04 7.83 1.63
C CYS A 70 8.33 7.48 0.90
N TRP A 71 8.45 6.23 0.43
CA TRP A 71 9.63 5.77 -0.31
C TRP A 71 9.71 6.31 -1.75
N ARG A 72 8.63 6.89 -2.25
CA ARG A 72 8.49 7.46 -3.59
C ARG A 72 9.32 8.74 -3.73
N SER A 73 9.84 9.02 -4.95
CA SER A 73 10.33 10.34 -5.34
C SER A 73 9.17 11.29 -5.55
N PHE A 74 9.32 12.52 -5.08
CA PHE A 74 8.44 13.65 -5.40
C PHE A 74 9.06 14.57 -6.45
N GLU A 75 10.37 14.44 -6.68
CA GLU A 75 11.15 15.25 -7.60
C GLU A 75 10.96 14.79 -9.06
N HIS A 76 10.53 13.55 -9.25
CA HIS A 76 10.32 12.90 -10.53
C HIS A 76 8.90 12.34 -10.60
N GLU A 77 7.91 13.23 -10.61
CA GLU A 77 6.51 12.85 -10.84
C GLU A 77 6.24 12.90 -12.34
N PRO A 78 6.03 11.76 -13.01
CA PRO A 78 5.68 11.76 -14.41
C PRO A 78 4.33 12.43 -14.60
N HIS A 79 4.22 13.25 -15.64
CA HIS A 79 2.96 13.85 -16.02
C HIS A 79 2.03 12.77 -16.59
N GLU A 80 0.79 12.77 -16.17
CA GLU A 80 -0.26 11.89 -16.67
C GLU A 80 -1.10 12.69 -17.68
N GLU A 81 -1.02 12.32 -18.95
CA GLU A 81 -1.78 12.98 -20.01
C GLU A 81 -3.25 12.55 -20.00
N GLU A 82 -3.47 11.26 -19.75
CA GLU A 82 -4.81 10.65 -19.66
C GLU A 82 -4.83 9.48 -18.69
N GLU A 83 -5.96 9.22 -18.06
CA GLU A 83 -6.14 8.06 -17.20
C GLU A 83 -6.22 6.77 -18.03
N CYS A 84 -5.52 5.73 -17.61
CA CYS A 84 -5.57 4.41 -18.22
C CYS A 84 -6.96 3.78 -18.02
N LEU A 85 -7.53 3.19 -19.06
CA LEU A 85 -8.82 2.51 -18.97
C LEU A 85 -8.71 1.24 -18.08
N PRO A 86 -9.72 0.93 -17.25
CA PRO A 86 -9.74 -0.27 -16.42
C PRO A 86 -9.51 -1.55 -17.21
N GLU A 87 -10.08 -1.66 -18.41
CA GLU A 87 -9.95 -2.81 -19.30
C GLU A 87 -8.51 -2.98 -19.80
N THR A 88 -7.84 -1.87 -20.09
CA THR A 88 -6.41 -1.87 -20.48
C THR A 88 -5.53 -2.36 -19.33
N ILE A 89 -5.82 -1.91 -18.10
CA ILE A 89 -5.12 -2.37 -16.90
C ILE A 89 -5.34 -3.87 -16.71
N LEU A 90 -6.58 -4.35 -16.71
CA LEU A 90 -6.90 -5.77 -16.53
C LEU A 90 -6.22 -6.63 -17.61
N ALA A 91 -6.36 -6.27 -18.89
CA ALA A 91 -5.74 -7.00 -20.00
C ALA A 91 -4.21 -7.04 -19.90
N GLY A 92 -3.60 -6.01 -19.29
CA GLY A 92 -2.16 -5.91 -19.10
C GLY A 92 -1.61 -6.73 -17.92
N ILE A 93 -2.43 -7.10 -16.94
CA ILE A 93 -1.96 -7.71 -15.67
C ILE A 93 -1.05 -8.91 -15.91
N HIS A 94 -1.49 -9.93 -16.61
CA HIS A 94 -0.70 -11.15 -16.84
C HIS A 94 0.57 -10.85 -17.65
N LYS A 95 0.46 -10.06 -18.72
CA LYS A 95 1.59 -9.69 -19.59
C LYS A 95 2.67 -8.98 -18.81
N PHE A 96 2.31 -7.95 -18.06
CA PHE A 96 3.27 -7.13 -17.33
C PHE A 96 3.80 -7.80 -16.08
N GLN A 97 2.98 -8.64 -15.40
CA GLN A 97 3.45 -9.48 -14.29
C GLN A 97 4.51 -10.48 -14.80
N LYS A 98 4.23 -11.21 -15.88
CA LYS A 98 5.20 -12.11 -16.52
C LYS A 98 6.50 -11.38 -16.87
N LYS A 99 6.40 -10.19 -17.50
CA LYS A 99 7.57 -9.38 -17.86
C LYS A 99 8.35 -8.96 -16.62
N ALA A 100 7.66 -8.53 -15.56
CA ALA A 100 8.30 -8.07 -14.33
C ALA A 100 8.97 -9.21 -13.54
N LEU A 101 8.52 -10.45 -13.72
CA LEU A 101 9.06 -11.65 -13.09
C LEU A 101 10.06 -12.42 -13.98
N ALA A 102 10.26 -12.03 -15.25
CA ALA A 102 11.05 -12.80 -16.22
C ALA A 102 12.49 -13.14 -15.75
N GLY A 103 13.13 -12.26 -14.97
CA GLY A 103 14.46 -12.51 -14.40
C GLY A 103 14.51 -13.64 -13.36
N TYR A 104 13.38 -14.05 -12.81
CA TYR A 104 13.30 -15.13 -11.83
C TYR A 104 13.20 -16.52 -12.49
N ASN A 105 12.84 -16.60 -13.77
CA ASN A 105 12.79 -17.84 -14.52
C ASN A 105 14.18 -18.49 -14.67
N ALA A 106 15.25 -17.69 -14.69
CA ALA A 106 16.63 -18.18 -14.77
C ALA A 106 17.15 -18.79 -13.44
N VAL A 107 16.41 -18.63 -12.33
CA VAL A 107 16.75 -19.11 -10.99
C VAL A 107 15.99 -20.41 -10.64
N LEU A 108 15.19 -20.95 -11.59
CA LEU A 108 14.40 -22.18 -11.42
C LEU A 108 15.25 -23.41 -11.04
N ASP A 109 16.57 -23.36 -11.24
CA ASP A 109 17.43 -24.52 -11.02
C ASP A 109 17.67 -24.89 -9.56
N ASN A 110 17.43 -24.00 -8.57
CA ASN A 110 17.77 -24.31 -7.17
C ASN A 110 16.80 -23.80 -6.08
N THR A 111 15.91 -22.85 -6.36
CA THR A 111 15.08 -22.24 -5.28
C THR A 111 13.61 -22.03 -5.66
N VAL A 112 13.28 -21.92 -6.93
CA VAL A 112 11.91 -21.71 -7.43
C VAL A 112 11.38 -23.04 -7.98
N THR A 113 10.28 -23.56 -7.42
CA THR A 113 9.62 -24.73 -8.01
C THR A 113 8.84 -24.31 -9.27
N GLU A 114 8.75 -25.21 -10.26
CA GLU A 114 7.94 -24.98 -11.47
C GLU A 114 6.47 -24.64 -11.11
N SER A 115 5.91 -25.30 -10.11
CA SER A 115 4.54 -25.04 -9.63
C SER A 115 4.39 -23.60 -9.13
N CYS A 116 5.29 -23.14 -8.25
CA CYS A 116 5.27 -21.77 -7.73
C CYS A 116 5.43 -20.73 -8.84
N TRP A 117 6.27 -21.02 -9.82
CA TRP A 117 6.45 -20.17 -11.00
C TRP A 117 5.17 -20.07 -11.84
N GLN A 118 4.54 -21.19 -12.17
CA GLN A 118 3.29 -21.20 -12.93
C GLN A 118 2.17 -20.48 -12.19
N GLU A 119 2.05 -20.66 -10.87
CA GLU A 119 1.11 -19.95 -10.02
C GLU A 119 1.36 -18.44 -10.03
N ALA A 120 2.60 -17.98 -10.01
CA ALA A 120 2.95 -16.56 -10.05
C ALA A 120 2.60 -15.89 -11.39
N LEU A 121 2.54 -16.68 -12.48
CA LEU A 121 2.07 -16.23 -13.79
C LEU A 121 0.54 -16.17 -13.90
N ASP A 122 -0.18 -16.80 -12.95
CA ASP A 122 -1.63 -16.74 -12.80
C ASP A 122 -1.99 -16.01 -11.48
N PRO A 123 -1.86 -14.67 -11.43
CA PRO A 123 -2.11 -13.90 -10.21
C PRO A 123 -3.59 -13.98 -9.79
N ARG A 124 -3.82 -14.01 -8.48
CA ARG A 124 -5.16 -14.07 -7.86
C ARG A 124 -5.47 -12.90 -6.93
N HIS A 125 -4.45 -12.13 -6.59
CA HIS A 125 -4.59 -11.02 -5.66
C HIS A 125 -4.07 -9.73 -6.29
N VAL A 126 -4.82 -8.64 -6.16
CA VAL A 126 -4.42 -7.32 -6.62
C VAL A 126 -4.36 -6.37 -5.44
N ALA A 127 -3.17 -5.85 -5.15
CA ALA A 127 -2.96 -4.82 -4.15
C ALA A 127 -2.81 -3.46 -4.86
N ILE A 128 -3.86 -2.65 -4.82
CA ILE A 128 -3.88 -1.27 -5.32
C ILE A 128 -3.21 -0.39 -4.24
N SER A 129 -1.87 -0.42 -4.22
CA SER A 129 -1.07 0.11 -3.10
C SER A 129 0.38 0.41 -3.47
N LEU A 130 0.72 0.45 -4.77
CA LEU A 130 2.13 0.58 -5.19
C LEU A 130 2.69 1.97 -4.84
N SER A 131 2.07 3.01 -5.35
CA SER A 131 2.38 4.42 -5.07
C SER A 131 1.27 5.31 -5.61
N GLY A 132 1.32 6.62 -5.29
CA GLY A 132 0.22 7.52 -5.59
C GLY A 132 -0.95 7.36 -4.62
N GLU A 133 -2.04 8.05 -4.89
CA GLU A 133 -3.31 7.92 -4.19
C GLU A 133 -4.38 7.38 -5.15
N PRO A 134 -4.81 6.14 -5.00
CA PRO A 134 -5.74 5.52 -5.94
C PRO A 134 -7.08 6.25 -6.08
N THR A 135 -7.54 6.95 -5.02
CA THR A 135 -8.82 7.68 -5.06
C THR A 135 -8.79 8.92 -5.97
N LEU A 136 -7.62 9.32 -6.46
CA LEU A 136 -7.47 10.36 -7.47
C LEU A 136 -7.67 9.85 -8.92
N TYR A 137 -7.81 8.53 -9.11
CA TYR A 137 -8.19 7.92 -10.37
C TYR A 137 -9.71 7.86 -10.47
N SER A 138 -10.28 8.54 -11.47
CA SER A 138 -11.74 8.77 -11.56
C SER A 138 -12.56 7.47 -11.72
N ARG A 139 -11.97 6.43 -12.33
CA ARG A 139 -12.61 5.14 -12.61
C ARG A 139 -12.24 4.04 -11.60
N LEU A 140 -11.80 4.41 -10.38
CA LEU A 140 -11.39 3.44 -9.36
C LEU A 140 -12.47 2.41 -9.01
N PRO A 141 -13.75 2.79 -8.80
CA PRO A 141 -14.81 1.82 -8.51
C PRO A 141 -15.00 0.80 -9.63
N GLU A 142 -14.93 1.26 -10.89
CA GLU A 142 -15.05 0.42 -12.07
C GLU A 142 -13.87 -0.58 -12.16
N LEU A 143 -12.66 -0.12 -11.92
CA LEU A 143 -11.46 -0.98 -11.88
C LEU A 143 -11.56 -2.06 -10.82
N ILE A 144 -11.99 -1.71 -9.59
CA ILE A 144 -12.18 -2.68 -8.50
C ILE A 144 -13.24 -3.71 -8.87
N ASN A 145 -14.38 -3.27 -9.39
CA ASN A 145 -15.46 -4.15 -9.82
C ASN A 145 -15.00 -5.10 -10.94
N LEU A 146 -14.22 -4.58 -11.90
CA LEU A 146 -13.69 -5.36 -13.00
C LEU A 146 -12.72 -6.44 -12.50
N PHE A 147 -11.83 -6.14 -11.55
CA PHE A 147 -10.98 -7.14 -10.92
C PHE A 147 -11.80 -8.18 -10.16
N THR A 148 -12.77 -7.76 -9.35
CA THR A 148 -13.59 -8.66 -8.54
C THR A 148 -14.41 -9.62 -9.41
N SER A 149 -15.04 -9.12 -10.49
CA SER A 149 -15.81 -9.95 -11.43
C SER A 149 -14.95 -10.92 -12.24
N ASN A 150 -13.64 -10.68 -12.32
CA ASN A 150 -12.67 -11.61 -12.91
C ASN A 150 -11.95 -12.50 -11.86
N GLY A 151 -12.51 -12.61 -10.65
CA GLY A 151 -12.04 -13.54 -9.62
C GLY A 151 -10.82 -13.09 -8.83
N TYR A 152 -10.41 -11.83 -8.92
CA TYR A 152 -9.30 -11.31 -8.11
C TYR A 152 -9.76 -10.90 -6.71
N THR A 153 -8.97 -11.25 -5.70
CA THR A 153 -9.07 -10.64 -4.36
C THR A 153 -8.42 -9.26 -4.39
N THR A 154 -9.17 -8.20 -4.07
CA THR A 154 -8.71 -6.81 -4.19
C THR A 154 -8.41 -6.17 -2.84
N PHE A 155 -7.25 -5.54 -2.73
CA PHE A 155 -6.84 -4.75 -1.55
C PHE A 155 -6.64 -3.30 -1.99
N LEU A 156 -7.47 -2.40 -1.51
CA LEU A 156 -7.32 -0.96 -1.75
C LEU A 156 -6.64 -0.30 -0.56
N VAL A 157 -5.57 0.45 -0.80
CA VAL A 157 -4.90 1.26 0.23
C VAL A 157 -4.99 2.72 -0.18
N SER A 158 -5.62 3.53 0.67
CA SER A 158 -5.85 4.95 0.46
C SER A 158 -5.34 5.79 1.63
N ASN A 159 -4.95 7.01 1.35
CA ASN A 159 -4.63 8.03 2.35
C ASN A 159 -5.87 8.67 3.01
N GLY A 160 -7.07 8.31 2.54
CA GLY A 160 -8.34 8.72 3.13
C GLY A 160 -8.81 10.13 2.77
N THR A 161 -8.13 10.86 1.90
CA THR A 161 -8.49 12.25 1.58
C THR A 161 -9.74 12.41 0.72
N CYS A 162 -10.23 11.32 0.09
CA CYS A 162 -11.37 11.34 -0.83
C CYS A 162 -12.49 10.39 -0.37
N PRO A 163 -13.23 10.70 0.73
CA PRO A 163 -14.29 9.83 1.26
C PRO A 163 -15.39 9.53 0.24
N ASP A 164 -15.74 10.49 -0.63
CA ASP A 164 -16.78 10.30 -1.65
C ASP A 164 -16.40 9.26 -2.71
N MET A 165 -15.11 9.12 -3.01
CA MET A 165 -14.61 8.04 -3.88
C MET A 165 -14.62 6.71 -3.12
N LEU A 166 -14.17 6.69 -1.86
CA LEU A 166 -14.15 5.48 -1.04
C LEU A 166 -15.55 4.89 -0.81
N LYS A 167 -16.59 5.74 -0.67
CA LYS A 167 -17.99 5.29 -0.56
C LYS A 167 -18.42 4.42 -1.75
N LYS A 168 -17.91 4.68 -2.94
CA LYS A 168 -18.23 3.97 -4.19
C LYS A 168 -17.40 2.72 -4.43
N CYS A 169 -16.33 2.51 -3.66
CA CYS A 169 -15.39 1.40 -3.82
C CYS A 169 -15.76 0.22 -2.91
N HIS A 170 -15.79 -1.00 -3.47
CA HIS A 170 -16.11 -2.23 -2.74
C HIS A 170 -15.00 -3.29 -2.94
N PRO A 171 -13.75 -3.03 -2.47
CA PRO A 171 -12.70 -4.04 -2.53
C PRO A 171 -12.97 -5.16 -1.52
N PHE A 172 -12.29 -6.32 -1.69
CA PHE A 172 -12.31 -7.36 -0.67
C PHE A 172 -11.84 -6.84 0.70
N GLN A 173 -10.79 -6.00 0.73
CA GLN A 173 -10.36 -5.33 1.95
C GLN A 173 -9.94 -3.88 1.65
N MET A 174 -10.53 -2.95 2.40
CA MET A 174 -10.22 -1.53 2.32
C MET A 174 -9.24 -1.14 3.43
N TYR A 175 -8.19 -0.41 3.07
CA TYR A 175 -7.25 0.21 4.01
C TYR A 175 -7.36 1.72 3.93
N VAL A 176 -7.43 2.35 5.09
CA VAL A 176 -7.26 3.81 5.22
C VAL A 176 -6.09 4.06 6.16
N SER A 177 -5.20 4.97 5.75
CA SER A 177 -4.06 5.36 6.56
C SER A 177 -4.47 6.37 7.65
N LEU A 178 -3.94 6.16 8.87
CA LEU A 178 -4.02 7.09 10.00
C LEU A 178 -2.60 7.31 10.54
N ASP A 179 -1.85 8.20 9.90
CA ASP A 179 -0.42 8.37 10.20
C ASP A 179 -0.14 9.53 11.20
N ALA A 180 -1.17 9.97 11.93
CA ALA A 180 -1.08 11.03 12.92
C ALA A 180 -2.19 10.94 13.97
N PRO A 181 -1.94 11.35 15.24
CA PRO A 181 -2.96 11.37 16.30
C PRO A 181 -3.81 12.66 16.30
N ASP A 182 -3.40 13.67 15.51
CA ASP A 182 -4.04 14.98 15.42
C ASP A 182 -3.70 15.70 14.11
N ARG A 183 -4.42 16.79 13.84
CA ARG A 183 -4.29 17.61 12.63
C ARG A 183 -2.89 18.21 12.45
N GLU A 184 -2.29 18.72 13.53
CA GLU A 184 -0.97 19.34 13.45
C GLU A 184 0.09 18.32 13.02
N THR A 185 0.10 17.16 13.65
CA THR A 185 0.99 16.05 13.31
C THR A 185 0.71 15.54 11.88
N TYR A 186 -0.57 15.46 11.47
CA TYR A 186 -0.96 15.10 10.11
C TYR A 186 -0.33 16.04 9.08
N MET A 187 -0.45 17.36 9.28
CA MET A 187 0.14 18.36 8.39
C MET A 187 1.66 18.24 8.34
N ALA A 188 2.31 18.00 9.49
CA ALA A 188 3.76 17.88 9.58
C ALA A 188 4.34 16.60 8.96
N VAL A 189 3.66 15.47 9.12
CA VAL A 189 4.13 14.13 8.73
C VAL A 189 3.68 13.78 7.31
N CYS A 190 2.39 13.95 7.00
CA CYS A 190 1.80 13.58 5.72
C CYS A 190 1.98 14.67 4.65
N ARG A 191 2.17 15.93 5.05
CA ARG A 191 2.42 17.08 4.16
C ARG A 191 1.46 17.14 2.96
N PRO A 192 0.15 17.21 3.20
CA PRO A 192 -0.84 17.29 2.14
C PRO A 192 -0.75 18.65 1.43
N ASP A 193 -1.26 18.72 0.19
CA ASP A 193 -1.38 19.98 -0.57
C ASP A 193 -2.55 20.87 -0.11
N GLY A 194 -3.36 20.37 0.82
CA GLY A 194 -4.45 21.07 1.50
C GLY A 194 -4.75 20.44 2.86
N ASP A 195 -5.60 21.05 3.66
CA ASP A 195 -6.03 20.47 4.93
C ASP A 195 -7.17 19.46 4.70
N TYR A 196 -6.84 18.17 4.74
CA TYR A 196 -7.79 17.07 4.56
C TYR A 196 -8.09 16.31 5.86
N TRP A 197 -7.70 16.82 7.02
CA TRP A 197 -7.86 16.08 8.28
C TRP A 197 -9.30 15.61 8.53
N ASP A 198 -10.28 16.49 8.33
CA ASP A 198 -11.69 16.14 8.54
C ASP A 198 -12.20 15.13 7.52
N ARG A 199 -11.71 15.18 6.29
CA ARG A 199 -12.02 14.19 5.24
C ARG A 199 -11.42 12.82 5.55
N VAL A 200 -10.21 12.78 6.12
CA VAL A 200 -9.60 11.53 6.60
C VAL A 200 -10.44 10.93 7.73
N GLN A 201 -10.89 11.75 8.69
CA GLN A 201 -11.80 11.29 9.76
C GLN A 201 -13.12 10.74 9.19
N GLU A 202 -13.70 11.39 8.19
CA GLU A 202 -14.88 10.90 7.49
C GLU A 202 -14.60 9.54 6.80
N SER A 203 -13.47 9.40 6.14
CA SER A 203 -13.06 8.14 5.49
C SER A 203 -12.87 6.99 6.49
N LEU A 204 -12.33 7.27 7.66
CA LEU A 204 -12.16 6.28 8.73
C LEU A 204 -13.51 5.76 9.22
N ARG A 205 -14.53 6.62 9.40
CA ARG A 205 -15.88 6.21 9.81
C ARG A 205 -16.61 5.33 8.79
N LEU A 206 -16.20 5.35 7.50
CA LEU A 206 -16.76 4.46 6.49
C LEU A 206 -16.34 2.99 6.68
N LEU A 207 -15.38 2.72 7.55
CA LEU A 207 -14.78 1.39 7.72
C LEU A 207 -15.62 0.44 8.57
N THR A 208 -16.51 0.96 9.43
CA THR A 208 -17.32 0.18 10.39
C THR A 208 -18.13 -0.95 9.74
N SER A 209 -18.69 -0.73 8.56
CA SER A 209 -19.55 -1.71 7.87
C SER A 209 -18.85 -2.54 6.80
N ARG A 210 -17.51 -2.54 6.76
CA ARG A 210 -16.72 -3.13 5.69
C ARG A 210 -15.61 -4.01 6.25
N ARG A 211 -15.17 -5.01 5.49
CA ARG A 211 -13.90 -5.67 5.79
C ARG A 211 -12.78 -4.64 5.55
N SER A 212 -12.16 -4.19 6.62
CA SER A 212 -11.32 -3.00 6.60
C SER A 212 -10.14 -3.11 7.56
N ALA A 213 -9.12 -2.31 7.28
CA ALA A 213 -7.99 -2.12 8.16
C ALA A 213 -7.60 -0.64 8.21
N ILE A 214 -7.33 -0.13 9.41
CA ILE A 214 -6.62 1.15 9.57
C ILE A 214 -5.14 0.84 9.65
N ARG A 215 -4.34 1.51 8.81
CA ARG A 215 -2.89 1.37 8.83
C ARG A 215 -2.24 2.60 9.42
N ILE A 216 -1.38 2.38 10.41
CA ILE A 216 -0.51 3.41 10.99
C ILE A 216 0.92 3.11 10.55
N THR A 217 1.56 4.05 9.85
CA THR A 217 3.01 3.98 9.59
C THR A 217 3.73 4.68 10.73
N LEU A 218 4.24 3.91 11.67
CA LEU A 218 4.92 4.43 12.86
C LEU A 218 6.32 4.91 12.51
N VAL A 219 6.60 6.19 12.76
CA VAL A 219 7.89 6.85 12.51
C VAL A 219 8.41 7.40 13.82
N LYS A 220 9.49 6.83 14.30
CA LYS A 220 10.11 7.21 15.59
C LYS A 220 10.47 8.69 15.64
N GLY A 221 10.04 9.36 16.70
CA GLY A 221 10.23 10.79 16.93
C GLY A 221 9.34 11.72 16.10
N LEU A 222 8.35 11.18 15.35
CA LEU A 222 7.43 11.99 14.56
C LEU A 222 5.95 11.77 14.88
N ASN A 223 5.53 10.51 15.05
CA ASN A 223 4.14 10.17 15.32
C ASN A 223 3.98 9.00 16.30
N ASP A 224 5.04 8.63 17.01
CA ASP A 224 5.10 7.56 18.01
C ASP A 224 4.75 8.04 19.44
N PHE A 225 3.82 8.98 19.54
CA PHE A 225 3.36 9.58 20.79
C PHE A 225 1.82 9.60 20.86
N ALA A 226 1.26 9.97 22.02
CA ALA A 226 -0.18 10.09 22.27
C ALA A 226 -1.01 8.88 21.80
N PRO A 227 -0.68 7.63 22.21
CA PRO A 227 -1.38 6.42 21.78
C PRO A 227 -2.87 6.47 22.14
N GLU A 228 -3.27 7.17 23.19
CA GLU A 228 -4.66 7.37 23.62
C GLU A 228 -5.47 8.17 22.60
N ARG A 229 -4.84 9.13 21.88
CA ARG A 229 -5.52 9.88 20.80
C ARG A 229 -5.77 9.00 19.59
N TYR A 230 -4.79 8.15 19.22
CA TYR A 230 -5.00 7.13 18.20
C TYR A 230 -6.13 6.18 18.60
N ALA A 231 -6.11 5.69 19.84
CA ALA A 231 -7.14 4.79 20.36
C ALA A 231 -8.55 5.37 20.24
N ALA A 232 -8.73 6.66 20.57
CA ALA A 232 -10.03 7.34 20.44
C ALA A 232 -10.51 7.39 18.98
N ILE A 233 -9.61 7.71 18.02
CA ILE A 233 -9.96 7.73 16.59
C ILE A 233 -10.28 6.32 16.09
N LEU A 234 -9.51 5.30 16.49
CA LEU A 234 -9.70 3.91 16.10
C LEU A 234 -11.03 3.36 16.62
N GLN A 235 -11.40 3.71 17.85
CA GLN A 235 -12.68 3.34 18.46
C GLN A 235 -13.87 3.94 17.71
N ASP A 236 -13.80 5.23 17.32
CA ASP A 236 -14.82 5.91 16.53
C ASP A 236 -14.94 5.31 15.11
N ALA A 237 -13.83 4.92 14.52
CA ALA A 237 -13.79 4.34 13.17
C ALA A 237 -14.34 2.91 13.09
N GLY A 238 -14.20 2.09 14.12
CA GLY A 238 -14.75 0.74 14.18
C GLY A 238 -14.29 -0.21 13.07
N ALA A 239 -13.05 -0.08 12.57
CA ALA A 239 -12.51 -0.92 11.53
C ALA A 239 -12.34 -2.38 11.98
N SER A 240 -12.39 -3.35 11.05
CA SER A 240 -12.21 -4.77 11.37
C SER A 240 -10.83 -5.09 11.95
N PHE A 241 -9.79 -4.36 11.48
CA PHE A 241 -8.40 -4.55 11.87
C PHE A 241 -7.68 -3.22 12.02
N VAL A 242 -6.64 -3.21 12.84
CA VAL A 242 -5.65 -2.14 12.94
C VAL A 242 -4.28 -2.75 12.66
N GLU A 243 -3.52 -2.18 11.72
CA GLU A 243 -2.15 -2.58 11.41
C GLU A 243 -1.20 -1.44 11.77
N ILE A 244 -0.37 -1.62 12.77
CA ILE A 244 0.70 -0.68 13.12
C ILE A 244 1.99 -1.19 12.51
N LYS A 245 2.52 -0.46 11.53
CA LYS A 245 3.67 -0.87 10.76
C LYS A 245 4.82 0.11 10.94
N GLY A 246 5.98 -0.40 11.36
CA GLY A 246 7.19 0.42 11.46
C GLY A 246 7.61 0.99 10.10
N TYR A 247 7.94 2.28 10.07
CA TYR A 247 8.60 2.91 8.95
C TYR A 247 9.87 2.13 8.56
N MET A 248 10.12 2.03 7.27
CA MET A 248 11.32 1.39 6.73
C MET A 248 12.18 2.45 6.03
N TYR A 249 13.45 2.55 6.43
CA TYR A 249 14.43 3.46 5.86
C TYR A 249 14.83 3.03 4.44
N LEU A 250 13.98 3.31 3.46
CA LEU A 250 14.11 2.88 2.07
C LEU A 250 13.81 4.00 1.07
N GLY A 251 14.30 3.82 -0.16
CA GLY A 251 14.02 4.69 -1.30
C GLY A 251 14.30 6.16 -0.98
N TYR A 252 13.46 7.03 -1.50
CA TYR A 252 13.62 8.48 -1.35
C TYR A 252 13.26 9.02 0.04
N SER A 253 12.62 8.22 0.90
CA SER A 253 12.42 8.63 2.30
C SER A 253 13.75 8.91 3.03
N ARG A 254 14.85 8.30 2.58
CA ARG A 254 16.21 8.53 3.08
C ARG A 254 16.69 9.97 2.93
N ASN A 255 16.10 10.73 1.99
CA ASN A 255 16.41 12.16 1.80
C ASN A 255 15.64 13.05 2.78
N ARG A 256 14.67 12.49 3.51
CA ARG A 256 13.74 13.24 4.38
C ARG A 256 13.78 12.82 5.82
N LEU A 257 14.24 11.61 6.08
CA LEU A 257 14.33 11.00 7.40
C LEU A 257 15.67 10.32 7.56
N ALA A 258 16.10 10.16 8.79
CA ALA A 258 17.29 9.43 9.18
C ALA A 258 16.96 7.96 9.51
N ARG A 259 17.98 7.11 9.65
CA ARG A 259 17.82 5.71 9.99
C ARG A 259 17.21 5.52 11.40
N GLU A 260 17.51 6.47 12.29
CA GLU A 260 17.03 6.51 13.68
C GLU A 260 15.52 6.71 13.78
N ASN A 261 14.89 7.24 12.71
CA ASN A 261 13.43 7.34 12.64
C ASN A 261 12.74 5.99 12.33
N MET A 262 13.51 4.94 11.99
CA MET A 262 12.99 3.60 11.76
C MET A 262 12.87 2.87 13.11
N PRO A 263 11.65 2.60 13.61
CA PRO A 263 11.47 1.92 14.88
C PRO A 263 11.90 0.45 14.78
N GLU A 264 12.43 -0.09 15.85
CA GLU A 264 12.60 -1.54 16.02
C GLU A 264 11.23 -2.21 16.17
N HIS A 265 11.15 -3.52 15.88
CA HIS A 265 9.86 -4.22 15.98
C HIS A 265 9.29 -4.19 17.40
N ALA A 266 10.13 -4.28 18.42
CA ALA A 266 9.72 -4.18 19.82
C ALA A 266 9.08 -2.80 20.15
N GLU A 267 9.56 -1.72 19.53
CA GLU A 267 8.99 -0.37 19.69
C GLU A 267 7.62 -0.29 19.03
N VAL A 268 7.45 -0.89 17.82
CA VAL A 268 6.15 -0.99 17.14
C VAL A 268 5.16 -1.76 18.00
N ARG A 269 5.58 -2.90 18.54
CA ARG A 269 4.75 -3.73 19.43
C ARG A 269 4.35 -2.98 20.70
N SER A 270 5.31 -2.34 21.38
CA SER A 270 5.03 -1.57 22.59
C SER A 270 4.03 -0.43 22.32
N PHE A 271 4.13 0.25 21.16
CA PHE A 271 3.19 1.28 20.79
C PHE A 271 1.80 0.70 20.51
N ALA A 272 1.71 -0.46 19.82
CA ALA A 272 0.46 -1.17 19.58
C ALA A 272 -0.23 -1.60 20.89
N GLU A 273 0.54 -2.11 21.86
CA GLU A 273 0.02 -2.50 23.19
C GLU A 273 -0.54 -1.30 23.97
N LYS A 274 0.11 -0.13 23.88
CA LYS A 274 -0.41 1.13 24.49
C LYS A 274 -1.72 1.56 23.85
N ILE A 275 -1.86 1.47 22.53
CA ILE A 275 -3.12 1.76 21.84
C ILE A 275 -4.19 0.75 22.27
N ALA A 276 -3.89 -0.55 22.25
CA ALA A 276 -4.83 -1.60 22.62
C ALA A 276 -5.31 -1.48 24.08
N ALA A 277 -4.46 -1.00 24.99
CA ALA A 277 -4.84 -0.74 26.37
C ALA A 277 -5.83 0.42 26.54
N ALA A 278 -5.96 1.30 25.55
CA ALA A 278 -6.81 2.49 25.56
C ALA A 278 -8.07 2.37 24.68
N CYS A 279 -8.34 1.20 24.07
CA CYS A 279 -9.53 0.95 23.24
C CYS A 279 -9.93 -0.53 23.28
N ASP A 280 -11.01 -0.89 22.56
CA ASP A 280 -11.54 -2.27 22.53
C ASP A 280 -10.78 -3.23 21.61
N TYR A 281 -9.79 -2.72 20.85
CA TYR A 281 -8.95 -3.58 20.03
C TYR A 281 -8.02 -4.46 20.88
N ARG A 282 -7.78 -5.67 20.40
CA ARG A 282 -6.90 -6.63 21.08
C ARG A 282 -5.77 -7.05 20.15
N PHE A 283 -4.59 -7.28 20.72
CA PHE A 283 -3.50 -7.91 20.00
C PHE A 283 -3.98 -9.24 19.41
N LYS A 284 -3.71 -9.45 18.13
CA LYS A 284 -4.07 -10.66 17.41
C LYS A 284 -2.84 -11.42 16.91
N ASP A 285 -1.94 -10.75 16.22
CA ASP A 285 -0.78 -11.35 15.57
C ASP A 285 0.28 -10.29 15.23
N GLU A 286 1.49 -10.72 14.93
CA GLU A 286 2.59 -9.86 14.51
C GLU A 286 3.48 -10.54 13.47
N ASN A 287 4.16 -9.74 12.64
CA ASN A 287 5.18 -10.22 11.73
C ASN A 287 6.44 -9.37 11.86
N GLN A 288 7.47 -9.91 12.48
CA GLN A 288 8.73 -9.20 12.79
C GLN A 288 9.46 -8.76 11.52
N LEU A 289 9.51 -9.62 10.50
CA LEU A 289 10.20 -9.31 9.23
C LEU A 289 9.55 -8.15 8.48
N SER A 290 8.24 -8.02 8.59
CA SER A 290 7.47 -6.91 8.01
C SER A 290 7.34 -5.72 8.97
N ARG A 291 7.79 -5.85 10.22
CA ARG A 291 7.65 -4.87 11.32
C ARG A 291 6.21 -4.40 11.45
N VAL A 292 5.27 -5.33 11.54
CA VAL A 292 3.84 -5.06 11.65
C VAL A 292 3.23 -5.86 12.80
N VAL A 293 2.32 -5.18 13.49
CA VAL A 293 1.48 -5.71 14.56
C VAL A 293 0.02 -5.46 14.21
#